data_bd43478521b91d22389a55fc3030ea80
#
_entry.id   bd43478521b91d22389a55fc3030ea80
#
_cell.length_a   1.000
_cell.length_b   1.000
_cell.length_c   1.000
_cell.angle_alpha   90.00
_cell.angle_beta   90.00
_cell.angle_gamma   90.00
#
_symmetry.space_group_name_H-M   'P 1'
#
loop_
_entity.id
_entity.type
_entity.pdbx_description
1 polymer ?
#
loop_
_entity_poly.entity_id
_entity_poly.type
_entity_poly.pdbx_seq_one_letter_code
_entity_poly.pdbx_strand_id
1 'polypeptide(L)'
;MLTQTYSSPARAWPALGIAPGQVLRAFGMRRSGNHAIISWLQRNAPEGRSVFFNNCKPGQHPLQSFRGMEVNGAHAPQNKARRDMASVTGAAGDGALVLISYEDTSPAEFGADRQVSGTFDETRLSSNVLIYRSFLNWSASLLKKLQANEGYSLVRRNAILLRAMDTYTRLLGLVRQAKELALVAICYDSWVAKDSYRTAVLTQLGLAEPGQAPRDNSLGEVQPYGGGSSFQKQAKTAAELQVDRRWQQMRGDAEFQALLHLAARDTALIDELTVLFPQDAEFLATVAQQPPLPQAVRA
;
A
#
# COMPACT_ATOMS: atom_id res chain seq x y z
N MET A 1 -27.02 -11.64 15.14
CA MET A 1 -26.52 -11.18 13.80
C MET A 1 -26.05 -12.40 13.06
N LEU A 2 -26.77 -12.82 12.02
CA LEU A 2 -26.35 -13.93 11.18
C LEU A 2 -25.14 -13.46 10.36
N THR A 3 -23.96 -13.93 10.71
CA THR A 3 -22.76 -13.85 9.85
C THR A 3 -23.07 -14.67 8.63
N GLN A 4 -23.41 -14.02 7.50
CA GLN A 4 -23.44 -14.68 6.20
C GLN A 4 -22.02 -15.18 5.93
N THR A 5 -21.82 -16.47 6.06
CA THR A 5 -20.60 -17.15 5.66
C THR A 5 -20.59 -17.23 4.13
N TYR A 6 -19.81 -16.38 3.50
CA TYR A 6 -19.54 -16.45 2.05
C TYR A 6 -18.56 -17.60 1.77
N SER A 7 -18.89 -18.80 2.21
CA SER A 7 -18.04 -19.99 2.08
C SER A 7 -18.08 -20.61 0.67
N SER A 8 -18.92 -20.09 -0.23
CA SER A 8 -19.06 -20.59 -1.60
C SER A 8 -18.73 -19.47 -2.60
N PRO A 9 -17.87 -19.78 -3.60
CA PRO A 9 -17.56 -18.87 -4.69
C PRO A 9 -18.78 -18.25 -5.38
N ALA A 10 -19.83 -19.06 -5.55
CA ALA A 10 -21.08 -18.63 -6.16
C ALA A 10 -21.87 -17.60 -5.34
N ARG A 11 -21.60 -17.47 -4.04
CA ARG A 11 -22.31 -16.52 -3.16
C ARG A 11 -21.63 -15.17 -3.03
N ALA A 12 -20.33 -15.07 -3.33
CA ALA A 12 -19.60 -13.80 -3.21
C ALA A 12 -19.92 -12.85 -4.36
N TRP A 13 -19.97 -13.35 -5.57
CA TRP A 13 -20.09 -12.52 -6.78
C TRP A 13 -21.50 -12.01 -7.10
N PRO A 14 -22.60 -12.77 -6.87
CA PRO A 14 -23.94 -12.20 -6.98
C PRO A 14 -24.14 -10.97 -6.08
N ALA A 15 -23.56 -10.96 -4.87
CA ALA A 15 -23.59 -9.80 -4.00
C ALA A 15 -22.83 -8.60 -4.58
N LEU A 16 -21.88 -8.83 -5.48
CA LEU A 16 -21.14 -7.78 -6.17
C LEU A 16 -21.90 -7.22 -7.40
N GLY A 17 -22.89 -7.93 -7.93
CA GLY A 17 -23.70 -7.47 -9.09
C GLY A 17 -22.95 -7.46 -10.40
N ILE A 18 -21.73 -7.99 -10.47
CA ILE A 18 -20.90 -8.18 -11.67
C ILE A 18 -20.16 -9.51 -11.61
N ALA A 19 -19.76 -10.03 -12.77
CA ALA A 19 -18.78 -11.10 -12.90
C ALA A 19 -17.39 -10.50 -13.09
N PRO A 20 -16.49 -10.53 -12.09
CA PRO A 20 -15.14 -9.99 -12.22
C PRO A 20 -14.32 -10.71 -13.29
N GLY A 21 -13.54 -9.95 -14.08
CA GLY A 21 -12.55 -10.53 -14.97
C GLY A 21 -11.31 -10.98 -14.21
N GLN A 22 -10.82 -10.11 -13.31
CA GLN A 22 -9.64 -10.34 -12.50
C GLN A 22 -9.83 -9.76 -11.09
N VAL A 23 -9.25 -10.41 -10.09
CA VAL A 23 -9.31 -9.96 -8.69
C VAL A 23 -7.91 -9.90 -8.10
N LEU A 24 -7.46 -8.71 -7.74
CA LEU A 24 -6.17 -8.47 -7.11
C LEU A 24 -6.35 -8.04 -5.66
N ARG A 25 -5.55 -8.63 -4.77
CA ARG A 25 -5.49 -8.22 -3.37
C ARG A 25 -4.15 -7.55 -3.10
N ALA A 26 -4.18 -6.29 -2.68
CA ALA A 26 -3.01 -5.45 -2.48
C ALA A 26 -2.74 -5.23 -0.99
N PHE A 27 -1.48 -5.39 -0.61
CA PHE A 27 -0.93 -5.09 0.70
C PHE A 27 0.12 -4.01 0.58
N GLY A 28 0.21 -3.15 1.59
CA GLY A 28 1.27 -2.14 1.65
C GLY A 28 1.16 -1.32 2.93
N MET A 29 2.29 -0.80 3.38
CA MET A 29 2.27 0.16 4.47
C MET A 29 1.57 1.44 4.03
N ARG A 30 0.82 2.09 4.94
CA ARG A 30 0.39 3.47 4.65
C ARG A 30 1.61 4.31 4.29
N ARG A 31 1.46 5.25 3.38
CA ARG A 31 2.52 6.12 2.84
C ARG A 31 3.52 5.44 1.90
N SER A 32 3.32 4.20 1.51
CA SER A 32 4.12 3.51 0.47
C SER A 32 3.70 3.82 -0.96
N GLY A 33 2.72 4.70 -1.18
CA GLY A 33 2.24 5.03 -2.52
C GLY A 33 1.07 4.17 -3.00
N ASN A 34 0.39 3.46 -2.09
CA ASN A 34 -0.69 2.51 -2.39
C ASN A 34 -1.74 3.11 -3.35
N HIS A 35 -2.27 4.30 -3.03
CA HIS A 35 -3.31 4.91 -3.86
C HIS A 35 -2.85 5.29 -5.27
N ALA A 36 -1.58 5.71 -5.44
CA ALA A 36 -1.04 6.03 -6.75
C ALA A 36 -0.93 4.78 -7.63
N ILE A 37 -0.41 3.69 -7.06
CA ILE A 37 -0.29 2.40 -7.75
C ILE A 37 -1.68 1.83 -8.05
N ILE A 38 -2.60 1.85 -7.08
CA ILE A 38 -3.96 1.34 -7.29
C ILE A 38 -4.70 2.14 -8.37
N SER A 39 -4.62 3.48 -8.35
CA SER A 39 -5.20 4.31 -9.41
C SER A 39 -4.60 4.00 -10.78
N TRP A 40 -3.29 3.75 -10.84
CA TRP A 40 -2.63 3.33 -12.08
C TRP A 40 -3.12 1.94 -12.55
N LEU A 41 -3.31 0.97 -11.65
CA LEU A 41 -3.91 -0.32 -11.99
C LEU A 41 -5.35 -0.16 -12.51
N GLN A 42 -6.15 0.71 -11.89
CA GLN A 42 -7.50 1.00 -12.36
C GLN A 42 -7.51 1.61 -13.77
N ARG A 43 -6.59 2.53 -14.10
CA ARG A 43 -6.47 3.11 -15.45
C ARG A 43 -6.05 2.09 -16.50
N ASN A 44 -5.36 1.01 -16.08
CA ASN A 44 -4.97 -0.11 -16.96
C ASN A 44 -5.94 -1.31 -16.90
N ALA A 45 -7.03 -1.18 -16.15
CA ALA A 45 -8.07 -2.20 -16.14
C ALA A 45 -8.68 -2.39 -17.53
N PRO A 46 -9.14 -3.62 -17.88
CA PRO A 46 -9.81 -3.88 -19.15
C PRO A 46 -10.93 -2.86 -19.39
N GLU A 47 -10.88 -2.18 -20.54
CA GLU A 47 -11.83 -1.10 -20.91
C GLU A 47 -12.01 0.01 -19.86
N GLY A 48 -11.09 0.12 -18.88
CA GLY A 48 -11.17 1.05 -17.74
C GLY A 48 -12.20 0.64 -16.68
N ARG A 49 -12.68 -0.58 -16.73
CA ARG A 49 -13.68 -1.10 -15.80
C ARG A 49 -12.99 -1.59 -14.52
N SER A 50 -13.31 -1.00 -13.39
CA SER A 50 -12.72 -1.40 -12.12
C SER A 50 -13.64 -1.17 -10.93
N VAL A 51 -13.47 -1.99 -9.89
CA VAL A 51 -14.04 -1.78 -8.56
C VAL A 51 -12.90 -1.87 -7.55
N PHE A 52 -12.76 -0.86 -6.71
CA PHE A 52 -11.74 -0.83 -5.69
C PHE A 52 -12.35 -0.75 -4.28
N PHE A 53 -12.03 -1.74 -3.45
CA PHE A 53 -12.34 -1.78 -2.01
C PHE A 53 -11.12 -1.32 -1.22
N ASN A 54 -11.16 -0.08 -0.73
CA ASN A 54 -10.03 0.55 -0.07
C ASN A 54 -9.97 0.21 1.41
N ASN A 55 -8.78 -0.18 1.86
CA ASN A 55 -8.40 -0.38 3.26
C ASN A 55 -9.42 -1.20 4.04
N CYS A 56 -9.60 -2.45 3.59
CA CYS A 56 -10.45 -3.44 4.24
C CYS A 56 -9.89 -3.84 5.61
N LYS A 57 -10.75 -4.25 6.53
CA LYS A 57 -10.32 -4.72 7.84
C LYS A 57 -9.85 -6.16 7.76
N PRO A 58 -8.64 -6.47 8.25
CA PRO A 58 -8.15 -7.83 8.33
C PRO A 58 -9.09 -8.76 9.12
N GLY A 59 -9.19 -10.01 8.68
CA GLY A 59 -10.06 -11.02 9.27
C GLY A 59 -11.55 -10.82 8.97
N GLN A 60 -11.92 -9.87 8.10
CA GLN A 60 -13.31 -9.61 7.72
C GLN A 60 -13.48 -9.66 6.20
N HIS A 61 -14.66 -10.05 5.76
CA HIS A 61 -14.98 -10.09 4.32
C HIS A 61 -14.87 -8.70 3.68
N PRO A 62 -14.16 -8.55 2.53
CA PRO A 62 -13.90 -7.24 1.91
C PRO A 62 -15.16 -6.42 1.62
N LEU A 63 -16.22 -7.05 1.11
CA LEU A 63 -17.48 -6.37 0.78
C LEU A 63 -18.19 -5.77 2.01
N GLN A 64 -17.79 -6.15 3.22
CA GLN A 64 -18.39 -5.69 4.48
C GLN A 64 -17.46 -4.72 5.24
N SER A 65 -16.16 -4.76 4.97
CA SER A 65 -15.14 -4.15 5.83
C SER A 65 -14.39 -2.98 5.21
N PHE A 66 -14.60 -2.66 3.94
CA PHE A 66 -13.92 -1.56 3.25
C PHE A 66 -14.20 -0.21 3.91
N ARG A 67 -13.21 0.67 3.91
CA ARG A 67 -13.31 2.06 4.40
C ARG A 67 -13.69 3.06 3.32
N GLY A 68 -13.48 2.71 2.07
CA GLY A 68 -13.85 3.50 0.92
C GLY A 68 -14.01 2.59 -0.29
N MET A 69 -14.69 3.08 -1.32
CA MET A 69 -14.90 2.35 -2.57
C MET A 69 -14.80 3.29 -3.75
N GLU A 70 -14.27 2.77 -4.85
CA GLU A 70 -14.26 3.44 -6.15
C GLU A 70 -14.83 2.50 -7.21
N VAL A 71 -15.54 3.07 -8.16
CA VAL A 71 -16.03 2.38 -9.35
C VAL A 71 -15.53 3.14 -10.57
N ASN A 72 -14.78 2.47 -11.44
CA ASN A 72 -14.13 3.06 -12.62
C ASN A 72 -13.29 4.30 -12.27
N GLY A 73 -12.56 4.23 -11.14
CA GLY A 73 -11.72 5.32 -10.62
C GLY A 73 -12.48 6.48 -9.96
N ALA A 74 -13.81 6.45 -9.93
CA ALA A 74 -14.61 7.46 -9.27
C ALA A 74 -15.06 7.00 -7.88
N HIS A 75 -15.00 7.92 -6.90
CA HIS A 75 -15.43 7.63 -5.53
C HIS A 75 -16.92 7.27 -5.47
N ALA A 76 -17.24 6.15 -4.83
CA ALA A 76 -18.62 5.72 -4.61
C ALA A 76 -19.07 5.98 -3.17
N PRO A 77 -20.31 6.47 -2.95
CA PRO A 77 -20.83 6.71 -1.62
C PRO A 77 -20.91 5.44 -0.78
N GLN A 78 -20.11 5.35 0.28
CA GLN A 78 -19.97 4.16 1.12
C GLN A 78 -21.31 3.66 1.71
N ASN A 79 -22.14 4.58 2.17
CA ASN A 79 -23.44 4.23 2.74
C ASN A 79 -24.39 3.62 1.71
N LYS A 80 -24.33 4.07 0.44
CA LYS A 80 -25.12 3.48 -0.65
C LYS A 80 -24.57 2.10 -1.00
N ALA A 81 -23.24 1.96 -1.14
CA ALA A 81 -22.59 0.69 -1.44
C ALA A 81 -22.86 -0.38 -0.38
N ARG A 82 -22.89 -0.02 0.90
CA ARG A 82 -23.19 -0.98 1.98
C ARG A 82 -24.64 -1.46 1.98
N ARG A 83 -25.59 -0.65 1.48
CA ARG A 83 -27.00 -1.01 1.38
C ARG A 83 -27.34 -1.78 0.12
N ASP A 84 -26.72 -1.39 -0.99
CA ASP A 84 -26.97 -1.97 -2.31
C ASP A 84 -25.66 -2.04 -3.09
N MET A 85 -24.85 -3.02 -2.75
CA MET A 85 -23.55 -3.25 -3.37
C MET A 85 -23.71 -3.54 -4.86
N ALA A 86 -24.63 -4.40 -5.21
CA ALA A 86 -24.84 -4.83 -6.59
C ALA A 86 -25.17 -3.66 -7.52
N SER A 87 -26.02 -2.74 -7.09
CA SER A 87 -26.36 -1.54 -7.87
C SER A 87 -25.16 -0.61 -8.06
N VAL A 88 -24.33 -0.44 -7.01
CA VAL A 88 -23.17 0.47 -7.09
C VAL A 88 -22.06 -0.12 -7.96
N THR A 89 -21.71 -1.38 -7.76
CA THR A 89 -20.65 -2.03 -8.52
C THR A 89 -21.09 -2.44 -9.93
N GLY A 90 -22.38 -2.61 -10.16
CA GLY A 90 -22.97 -2.87 -11.46
C GLY A 90 -22.58 -1.84 -12.54
N ALA A 91 -22.29 -0.61 -12.12
CA ALA A 91 -21.79 0.45 -13.02
C ALA A 91 -20.41 0.16 -13.61
N ALA A 92 -19.64 -0.77 -13.03
CA ALA A 92 -18.37 -1.21 -13.61
C ALA A 92 -18.58 -2.16 -14.80
N GLY A 93 -19.64 -2.97 -14.78
CA GLY A 93 -19.92 -3.99 -15.77
C GLY A 93 -19.10 -5.27 -15.56
N ASP A 94 -19.51 -6.32 -16.28
CA ASP A 94 -18.81 -7.62 -16.27
C ASP A 94 -17.40 -7.52 -16.86
N GLY A 95 -16.50 -8.37 -16.38
CA GLY A 95 -15.09 -8.35 -16.77
C GLY A 95 -14.25 -7.29 -16.06
N ALA A 96 -14.83 -6.51 -15.13
CA ALA A 96 -14.10 -5.48 -14.40
C ALA A 96 -12.96 -6.05 -13.54
N LEU A 97 -11.87 -5.28 -13.42
CA LEU A 97 -10.81 -5.51 -12.45
C LEU A 97 -11.32 -5.19 -11.05
N VAL A 98 -11.28 -6.15 -10.14
CA VAL A 98 -11.58 -5.93 -8.73
C VAL A 98 -10.29 -5.81 -7.93
N LEU A 99 -10.13 -4.72 -7.19
CA LEU A 99 -9.00 -4.43 -6.31
C LEU A 99 -9.47 -4.42 -4.86
N ILE A 100 -8.75 -5.14 -4.00
CA ILE A 100 -9.00 -5.20 -2.54
C ILE A 100 -7.73 -4.78 -1.84
N SER A 101 -7.73 -3.74 -1.00
CA SER A 101 -6.51 -3.32 -0.31
C SER A 101 -6.58 -3.45 1.19
N TYR A 102 -5.42 -3.75 1.78
CA TYR A 102 -5.15 -3.75 3.21
C TYR A 102 -3.92 -2.88 3.48
N GLU A 103 -4.04 -1.94 4.40
CA GLU A 103 -2.93 -1.08 4.83
C GLU A 103 -2.39 -1.51 6.19
N ASP A 104 -1.08 -1.39 6.39
CA ASP A 104 -0.36 -1.73 7.63
C ASP A 104 -0.64 -3.15 8.14
N THR A 105 -0.82 -4.06 7.21
CA THR A 105 -1.13 -5.46 7.48
C THR A 105 -0.21 -6.35 6.68
N SER A 106 0.43 -7.30 7.34
CA SER A 106 1.20 -8.34 6.69
C SER A 106 0.35 -9.59 6.52
N PRO A 107 0.34 -10.24 5.34
CA PRO A 107 -0.29 -11.55 5.18
C PRO A 107 0.22 -12.60 6.18
N ALA A 108 1.49 -12.48 6.60
CA ALA A 108 2.10 -13.38 7.57
C ALA A 108 1.63 -13.19 9.02
N GLU A 109 0.92 -12.11 9.35
CA GLU A 109 0.34 -11.90 10.70
C GLU A 109 -0.82 -12.85 10.98
N PHE A 110 -1.39 -13.42 9.95
CA PHE A 110 -2.50 -14.36 10.06
C PHE A 110 -1.93 -15.75 9.82
N GLY A 111 -1.76 -16.52 10.90
CA GLY A 111 -1.36 -17.92 10.80
C GLY A 111 -2.30 -18.74 9.92
N ALA A 112 -1.96 -20.00 9.65
CA ALA A 112 -2.66 -20.90 8.73
C ALA A 112 -4.19 -20.97 8.93
N ASP A 113 -4.68 -20.70 10.13
CA ASP A 113 -6.09 -20.80 10.50
C ASP A 113 -6.87 -19.48 10.32
N ARG A 114 -6.21 -18.39 9.90
CA ARG A 114 -6.87 -17.10 9.77
C ARG A 114 -6.69 -16.55 8.36
N GLN A 115 -7.76 -16.50 7.61
CA GLN A 115 -7.78 -15.83 6.31
C GLN A 115 -7.80 -14.30 6.49
N VAL A 116 -6.89 -13.59 5.83
CA VAL A 116 -6.83 -12.12 5.85
C VAL A 116 -8.16 -11.51 5.41
N SER A 117 -8.80 -12.11 4.44
CA SER A 117 -10.07 -11.65 3.87
C SER A 117 -11.30 -12.27 4.57
N GLY A 118 -11.15 -12.79 5.78
CA GLY A 118 -12.24 -13.42 6.55
C GLY A 118 -12.80 -14.64 5.82
N THR A 119 -14.11 -14.63 5.60
CA THR A 119 -14.83 -15.72 4.92
C THR A 119 -14.84 -15.59 3.39
N PHE A 120 -14.08 -14.65 2.81
CA PHE A 120 -13.94 -14.53 1.38
C PHE A 120 -13.20 -15.75 0.80
N ASP A 121 -13.72 -16.30 -0.29
CA ASP A 121 -13.09 -17.41 -0.98
C ASP A 121 -11.83 -16.93 -1.74
N GLU A 122 -10.66 -17.18 -1.15
CA GLU A 122 -9.38 -16.75 -1.71
C GLU A 122 -9.00 -17.45 -3.02
N THR A 123 -9.67 -18.54 -3.40
CA THR A 123 -9.48 -19.18 -4.73
C THR A 123 -9.93 -18.27 -5.87
N ARG A 124 -10.67 -17.21 -5.56
CA ARG A 124 -11.08 -16.17 -6.53
C ARG A 124 -10.04 -15.09 -6.76
N LEU A 125 -8.98 -15.06 -5.98
CA LEU A 125 -7.90 -14.11 -6.18
C LEU A 125 -7.05 -14.55 -7.37
N SER A 126 -6.85 -13.64 -8.31
CA SER A 126 -5.94 -13.84 -9.44
C SER A 126 -4.49 -13.65 -8.98
N SER A 127 -4.24 -12.70 -8.10
CA SER A 127 -2.90 -12.42 -7.57
C SER A 127 -2.95 -11.62 -6.27
N ASN A 128 -1.90 -11.80 -5.47
CA ASN A 128 -1.58 -10.91 -4.36
C ASN A 128 -0.47 -9.94 -4.77
N VAL A 129 -0.63 -8.68 -4.42
CA VAL A 129 0.30 -7.58 -4.71
C VAL A 129 0.87 -7.05 -3.41
N LEU A 130 2.19 -6.91 -3.32
CA LEU A 130 2.88 -6.23 -2.21
C LEU A 130 3.45 -4.90 -2.70
N ILE A 131 2.98 -3.78 -2.14
CA ILE A 131 3.48 -2.45 -2.45
C ILE A 131 4.45 -2.02 -1.36
N TYR A 132 5.70 -1.74 -1.75
CA TYR A 132 6.75 -1.36 -0.83
C TYR A 132 7.55 -0.16 -1.37
N ARG A 133 8.33 0.46 -0.50
CA ARG A 133 9.04 1.70 -0.78
C ARG A 133 10.31 1.78 0.06
N SER A 134 11.33 2.57 -0.37
CA SER A 134 12.51 2.93 0.41
C SER A 134 12.16 3.33 1.84
N PHE A 135 12.88 2.76 2.82
CA PHE A 135 12.64 2.99 4.24
C PHE A 135 12.75 4.46 4.63
N LEU A 136 13.79 5.15 4.15
CA LEU A 136 14.03 6.55 4.47
C LEU A 136 12.86 7.43 4.01
N ASN A 137 12.38 7.24 2.78
CA ASN A 137 11.28 8.03 2.24
C ASN A 137 9.91 7.64 2.82
N TRP A 138 9.71 6.35 3.11
CA TRP A 138 8.51 5.85 3.75
C TRP A 138 8.39 6.37 5.19
N SER A 139 9.42 6.19 6.01
CA SER A 139 9.42 6.56 7.42
C SER A 139 9.29 8.08 7.63
N ALA A 140 10.00 8.87 6.82
CA ALA A 140 9.84 10.33 6.79
C ALA A 140 8.39 10.74 6.45
N SER A 141 7.80 10.09 5.44
CA SER A 141 6.42 10.38 5.04
C SER A 141 5.40 9.97 6.10
N LEU A 142 5.63 8.86 6.80
CA LEU A 142 4.78 8.41 7.90
C LEU A 142 4.88 9.37 9.09
N LEU A 143 6.10 9.69 9.55
CA LEU A 143 6.32 10.59 10.67
C LEU A 143 5.69 11.96 10.42
N LYS A 144 5.93 12.56 9.24
CA LYS A 144 5.33 13.86 8.87
C LYS A 144 3.80 13.85 8.95
N LYS A 145 3.18 12.72 8.54
CA LYS A 145 1.71 12.55 8.64
C LYS A 145 1.25 12.43 10.09
N LEU A 146 2.03 11.74 10.94
CA LEU A 146 1.70 11.59 12.36
C LEU A 146 1.85 12.91 13.11
N GLN A 147 2.90 13.70 12.82
CA GLN A 147 3.12 15.02 13.40
C GLN A 147 2.02 16.02 13.04
N ALA A 148 1.45 15.90 11.85
CA ALA A 148 0.33 16.76 11.44
C ALA A 148 -0.99 16.48 12.18
N ASN A 149 -1.05 15.44 13.01
CA ASN A 149 -2.21 15.13 13.84
C ASN A 149 -2.00 15.66 15.27
N GLU A 150 -2.57 16.80 15.57
CA GLU A 150 -2.45 17.46 16.87
C GLU A 150 -2.91 16.61 18.06
N GLY A 151 -3.82 15.65 17.83
CA GLY A 151 -4.27 14.70 18.86
C GLY A 151 -3.27 13.58 19.20
N TYR A 152 -2.09 13.55 18.55
CA TYR A 152 -1.07 12.54 18.80
C TYR A 152 0.08 13.09 19.63
N SER A 153 0.16 12.64 20.89
CA SER A 153 1.33 12.90 21.73
C SER A 153 2.60 12.25 21.13
N LEU A 154 3.77 12.72 21.55
CA LEU A 154 5.07 12.14 21.18
C LEU A 154 5.11 10.63 21.43
N VAL A 155 4.66 10.19 22.62
CA VAL A 155 4.63 8.75 22.98
C VAL A 155 3.74 7.96 22.00
N ARG A 156 2.56 8.49 21.67
CA ARG A 156 1.65 7.84 20.74
C ARG A 156 2.23 7.73 19.32
N ARG A 157 2.89 8.79 18.84
CA ARG A 157 3.57 8.77 17.53
C ARG A 157 4.67 7.71 17.49
N ASN A 158 5.53 7.67 18.52
CA ASN A 158 6.60 6.68 18.60
C ASN A 158 6.07 5.24 18.67
N ALA A 159 5.02 4.98 19.45
CA ALA A 159 4.40 3.66 19.50
C ALA A 159 3.85 3.21 18.13
N ILE A 160 3.24 4.14 17.37
CA ILE A 160 2.76 3.87 16.01
C ILE A 160 3.94 3.58 15.06
N LEU A 161 5.01 4.38 15.13
CA LEU A 161 6.18 4.23 14.27
C LEU A 161 6.91 2.91 14.50
N LEU A 162 7.15 2.53 15.75
CA LEU A 162 7.84 1.27 16.09
C LEU A 162 7.04 0.06 15.62
N ARG A 163 5.73 0.05 15.85
CA ARG A 163 4.87 -1.03 15.33
C ARG A 163 4.86 -1.06 13.79
N ALA A 164 4.82 0.11 13.16
CA ALA A 164 4.84 0.19 11.71
C ALA A 164 6.19 -0.27 11.13
N MET A 165 7.30 -0.01 11.81
CA MET A 165 8.64 -0.46 11.42
C MET A 165 8.73 -2.00 11.47
N ASP A 166 8.23 -2.64 12.54
CA ASP A 166 8.15 -4.08 12.65
C ASP A 166 7.32 -4.71 11.50
N THR A 167 6.13 -4.16 11.23
CA THR A 167 5.29 -4.62 10.10
C THR A 167 5.98 -4.39 8.75
N TYR A 168 6.66 -3.26 8.58
CA TYR A 168 7.42 -2.94 7.37
C TYR A 168 8.55 -3.96 7.13
N THR A 169 9.33 -4.29 8.17
CA THR A 169 10.41 -5.30 8.09
C THR A 169 9.86 -6.66 7.65
N ARG A 170 8.75 -7.11 8.24
CA ARG A 170 8.09 -8.35 7.82
C ARG A 170 7.61 -8.31 6.37
N LEU A 171 7.05 -7.18 5.92
CA LEU A 171 6.65 -7.03 4.51
C LEU A 171 7.85 -7.10 3.56
N LEU A 172 9.01 -6.53 3.92
CA LEU A 172 10.22 -6.67 3.12
C LEU A 172 10.68 -8.14 3.03
N GLY A 173 10.61 -8.90 4.11
CA GLY A 173 10.89 -10.34 4.10
C GLY A 173 9.99 -11.10 3.12
N LEU A 174 8.69 -10.75 3.02
CA LEU A 174 7.79 -11.32 2.02
C LEU A 174 8.12 -10.87 0.60
N VAL A 175 8.59 -9.64 0.40
CA VAL A 175 9.07 -9.16 -0.91
C VAL A 175 10.24 -10.01 -1.40
N ARG A 176 11.19 -10.37 -0.54
CA ARG A 176 12.30 -11.27 -0.90
C ARG A 176 11.84 -12.66 -1.32
N GLN A 177 10.76 -13.14 -0.73
CA GLN A 177 10.16 -14.44 -1.00
C GLN A 177 9.03 -14.36 -2.05
N ALA A 178 8.85 -13.21 -2.72
CA ALA A 178 7.68 -12.95 -3.56
C ALA A 178 7.52 -13.99 -4.68
N LYS A 179 8.62 -14.46 -5.28
CA LYS A 179 8.59 -15.49 -6.33
C LYS A 179 8.09 -16.83 -5.79
N GLU A 180 8.58 -17.25 -4.62
CA GLU A 180 8.23 -18.52 -3.97
C GLU A 180 6.76 -18.51 -3.50
N LEU A 181 6.29 -17.34 -3.06
CA LEU A 181 4.93 -17.13 -2.57
C LEU A 181 3.93 -16.74 -3.68
N ALA A 182 4.37 -16.72 -4.93
CA ALA A 182 3.56 -16.27 -6.08
C ALA A 182 2.93 -14.86 -5.87
N LEU A 183 3.70 -13.95 -5.24
CA LEU A 183 3.31 -12.57 -5.02
C LEU A 183 3.89 -11.65 -6.11
N VAL A 184 3.17 -10.59 -6.46
CA VAL A 184 3.69 -9.52 -7.31
C VAL A 184 4.15 -8.37 -6.42
N ALA A 185 5.46 -8.18 -6.30
CA ALA A 185 6.05 -7.12 -5.49
C ALA A 185 6.26 -5.85 -6.33
N ILE A 186 5.68 -4.71 -5.91
CA ILE A 186 5.77 -3.44 -6.61
C ILE A 186 6.54 -2.44 -5.77
N CYS A 187 7.77 -2.14 -6.19
CA CYS A 187 8.58 -1.07 -5.60
C CYS A 187 8.09 0.29 -6.08
N TYR A 188 7.58 1.11 -5.17
CA TYR A 188 7.06 2.44 -5.50
C TYR A 188 8.14 3.36 -6.11
N ASP A 189 9.37 3.31 -5.60
CA ASP A 189 10.47 4.14 -6.09
C ASP A 189 10.83 3.77 -7.55
N SER A 190 10.88 2.47 -7.87
CA SER A 190 11.09 1.98 -9.24
C SER A 190 9.89 2.28 -10.14
N TRP A 191 8.67 2.17 -9.61
CA TRP A 191 7.44 2.50 -10.33
C TRP A 191 7.41 3.98 -10.73
N VAL A 192 7.85 4.89 -9.87
CA VAL A 192 7.97 6.32 -10.21
C VAL A 192 9.07 6.56 -11.25
N ALA A 193 10.23 5.91 -11.08
CA ALA A 193 11.42 6.22 -11.85
C ALA A 193 11.45 5.65 -13.26
N LYS A 194 10.78 4.51 -13.54
CA LYS A 194 11.02 3.73 -14.76
C LYS A 194 9.74 3.27 -15.45
N ASP A 195 9.52 3.77 -16.68
CA ASP A 195 8.39 3.35 -17.53
C ASP A 195 8.43 1.85 -17.84
N SER A 196 9.62 1.31 -18.13
CA SER A 196 9.81 -0.12 -18.40
C SER A 196 9.44 -1.00 -17.20
N TYR A 197 9.69 -0.54 -15.97
CA TYR A 197 9.28 -1.25 -14.78
C TYR A 197 7.75 -1.31 -14.66
N ARG A 198 7.07 -0.19 -14.92
CA ARG A 198 5.59 -0.16 -14.94
C ARG A 198 5.01 -1.13 -15.96
N THR A 199 5.57 -1.11 -17.19
CA THR A 199 5.15 -2.04 -18.24
C THR A 199 5.34 -3.51 -17.82
N ALA A 200 6.50 -3.86 -17.26
CA ALA A 200 6.80 -5.20 -16.79
C ALA A 200 5.82 -5.68 -15.70
N VAL A 201 5.47 -4.80 -14.75
CA VAL A 201 4.49 -5.11 -13.70
C VAL A 201 3.10 -5.34 -14.28
N LEU A 202 2.64 -4.52 -15.23
CA LEU A 202 1.33 -4.74 -15.87
C LEU A 202 1.29 -6.05 -16.64
N THR A 203 2.37 -6.39 -17.35
CA THR A 203 2.49 -7.67 -18.04
C THR A 203 2.45 -8.84 -17.04
N GLN A 204 3.19 -8.74 -15.94
CA GLN A 204 3.18 -9.77 -14.89
C GLN A 204 1.79 -9.95 -14.26
N LEU A 205 1.01 -8.88 -14.13
CA LEU A 205 -0.36 -8.93 -13.63
C LEU A 205 -1.39 -9.32 -14.69
N GLY A 206 -1.00 -9.51 -15.96
CA GLY A 206 -1.94 -9.79 -17.05
C GLY A 206 -2.83 -8.59 -17.43
N LEU A 207 -2.40 -7.37 -17.11
CA LEU A 207 -3.09 -6.11 -17.44
C LEU A 207 -2.51 -5.45 -18.70
N ALA A 208 -1.45 -6.00 -19.27
CA ALA A 208 -0.88 -5.65 -20.56
C ALA A 208 -0.35 -6.88 -21.26
N GLU A 209 -0.48 -6.92 -22.58
CA GLU A 209 0.09 -7.99 -23.39
C GLU A 209 1.62 -7.84 -23.50
N PRO A 210 2.37 -8.94 -23.51
CA PRO A 210 3.81 -8.91 -23.72
C PRO A 210 4.17 -8.20 -25.02
N GLY A 211 5.06 -7.21 -24.95
CA GLY A 211 5.53 -6.47 -26.12
C GLY A 211 4.59 -5.37 -26.63
N GLN A 212 3.43 -5.18 -26.00
CA GLN A 212 2.52 -4.09 -26.32
C GLN A 212 2.66 -2.95 -25.30
N ALA A 213 2.40 -1.73 -25.77
CA ALA A 213 2.31 -0.58 -24.87
C ALA A 213 1.08 -0.73 -23.95
N PRO A 214 1.22 -0.48 -22.63
CA PRO A 214 0.08 -0.48 -21.74
C PRO A 214 -0.89 0.65 -22.09
N ARG A 215 -2.14 0.51 -21.67
CA ARG A 215 -3.18 1.51 -21.90
C ARG A 215 -2.81 2.88 -21.33
N ASP A 216 -2.24 2.92 -20.15
CA ASP A 216 -1.73 4.13 -19.51
C ASP A 216 -0.46 3.83 -18.70
N ASN A 217 0.67 4.32 -19.18
CA ASN A 217 1.96 4.19 -18.48
C ASN A 217 2.35 5.46 -17.71
N SER A 218 1.48 6.45 -17.62
CA SER A 218 1.72 7.68 -16.88
C SER A 218 1.63 7.45 -15.36
N LEU A 219 2.28 8.31 -14.59
CA LEU A 219 2.12 8.34 -13.13
C LEU A 219 0.74 8.85 -12.69
N GLY A 220 0.03 9.51 -13.62
CA GLY A 220 -1.28 10.10 -13.36
C GLY A 220 -1.24 11.32 -12.45
N GLU A 221 -2.43 11.77 -12.07
CA GLU A 221 -2.61 12.90 -11.15
C GLU A 221 -2.43 12.45 -9.70
N VAL A 222 -2.12 13.41 -8.82
CA VAL A 222 -2.05 13.17 -7.39
C VAL A 222 -3.46 12.90 -6.86
N GLN A 223 -3.69 11.69 -6.40
CA GLN A 223 -4.97 11.30 -5.87
C GLN A 223 -5.32 12.08 -4.58
N PRO A 224 -6.51 12.65 -4.47
CA PRO A 224 -6.95 13.36 -3.26
C PRO A 224 -7.17 12.42 -2.08
N TYR A 225 -7.26 11.12 -2.33
CA TYR A 225 -7.49 10.08 -1.33
C TYR A 225 -6.38 10.05 -0.27
N GLY A 226 -6.75 9.87 0.98
CA GLY A 226 -5.80 9.81 2.09
C GLY A 226 -5.17 11.15 2.47
N GLY A 227 -5.69 12.29 1.95
CA GLY A 227 -5.24 13.63 2.27
C GLY A 227 -3.99 14.08 1.49
N GLY A 228 -3.69 13.45 0.36
CA GLY A 228 -2.63 13.85 -0.55
C GLY A 228 -1.21 13.73 0.04
N SER A 229 -0.27 14.49 -0.49
CA SER A 229 1.11 14.55 0.01
C SER A 229 1.21 15.35 1.31
N SER A 230 1.88 14.78 2.32
CA SER A 230 2.20 15.52 3.56
C SER A 230 3.32 16.54 3.37
N PHE A 231 4.10 16.45 2.29
CA PHE A 231 5.22 17.34 1.99
C PHE A 231 4.86 18.45 1.00
N GLN A 232 4.04 18.14 0.03
CA GLN A 232 3.70 19.06 -1.06
C GLN A 232 2.19 19.00 -1.31
N LYS A 233 1.46 19.79 -0.52
CA LYS A 233 -0.01 19.88 -0.61
C LYS A 233 -0.49 20.44 -1.96
N GLN A 234 0.35 21.18 -2.68
CA GLN A 234 0.02 21.83 -3.95
C GLN A 234 0.46 21.05 -5.19
N ALA A 235 1.20 19.92 -5.01
CA ALA A 235 1.64 19.11 -6.12
C ALA A 235 0.44 18.49 -6.85
N LYS A 236 0.37 18.70 -8.16
CA LYS A 236 -0.67 18.15 -9.05
C LYS A 236 -0.21 16.84 -9.70
N THR A 237 1.08 16.70 -9.93
CA THR A 237 1.67 15.52 -10.58
C THR A 237 2.58 14.74 -9.65
N ALA A 238 2.79 13.45 -9.93
CA ALA A 238 3.69 12.62 -9.15
C ALA A 238 5.15 13.10 -9.24
N ALA A 239 5.56 13.70 -10.37
CA ALA A 239 6.90 14.26 -10.55
C ALA A 239 7.18 15.43 -9.59
N GLU A 240 6.18 16.28 -9.33
CA GLU A 240 6.28 17.41 -8.40
C GLU A 240 6.40 16.95 -6.93
N LEU A 241 6.04 15.70 -6.63
CA LEU A 241 6.04 15.16 -5.27
C LEU A 241 7.44 14.90 -4.70
N GLN A 242 8.52 14.97 -5.50
CA GLN A 242 9.91 14.69 -5.08
C GLN A 242 10.00 13.49 -4.13
N VAL A 243 9.40 12.39 -4.53
CA VAL A 243 9.16 11.22 -3.68
C VAL A 243 10.43 10.54 -3.18
N ASP A 244 11.53 10.71 -3.90
CA ASP A 244 12.87 10.20 -3.64
C ASP A 244 13.68 11.03 -2.63
N ARG A 245 13.24 12.28 -2.32
CA ARG A 245 13.96 13.23 -1.46
C ARG A 245 13.23 13.65 -0.20
N ARG A 246 12.14 12.99 0.14
CA ARG A 246 11.31 13.37 1.29
C ARG A 246 12.05 13.27 2.62
N TRP A 247 12.87 12.25 2.79
CA TRP A 247 13.66 12.06 4.00
C TRP A 247 14.67 13.20 4.22
N GLN A 248 15.21 13.78 3.15
CA GLN A 248 16.14 14.91 3.25
C GLN A 248 15.49 16.14 3.89
N GLN A 249 14.18 16.36 3.65
CA GLN A 249 13.43 17.45 4.27
C GLN A 249 13.19 17.23 5.78
N MET A 250 13.35 15.99 6.26
CA MET A 250 13.23 15.62 7.67
C MET A 250 14.57 15.50 8.40
N ARG A 251 15.69 15.76 7.72
CA ARG A 251 17.03 15.58 8.32
C ARG A 251 17.26 16.37 9.62
N GLY A 252 16.66 17.55 9.74
CA GLY A 252 16.74 18.39 10.95
C GLY A 252 15.67 18.09 12.01
N ASP A 253 14.76 17.14 11.76
CA ASP A 253 13.70 16.81 12.70
C ASP A 253 14.19 15.83 13.78
N ALA A 254 14.10 16.20 15.05
CA ALA A 254 14.62 15.43 16.17
C ALA A 254 13.94 14.06 16.33
N GLU A 255 12.62 13.95 16.07
CA GLU A 255 11.91 12.67 16.11
C GLU A 255 12.38 11.75 14.97
N PHE A 256 12.63 12.32 13.79
CA PHE A 256 13.13 11.56 12.66
C PHE A 256 14.55 11.06 12.91
N GLN A 257 15.44 11.89 13.48
CA GLN A 257 16.78 11.47 13.86
C GLN A 257 16.75 10.34 14.90
N ALA A 258 15.89 10.43 15.90
CA ALA A 258 15.73 9.36 16.90
C ALA A 258 15.26 8.06 16.24
N LEU A 259 14.31 8.14 15.29
CA LEU A 259 13.87 6.97 14.53
C LEU A 259 15.00 6.35 13.72
N LEU A 260 15.83 7.15 13.05
CA LEU A 260 16.98 6.67 12.27
C LEU A 260 18.01 5.94 13.17
N HIS A 261 18.28 6.47 14.37
CA HIS A 261 19.16 5.80 15.32
C HIS A 261 18.62 4.46 15.83
N LEU A 262 17.31 4.33 15.99
CA LEU A 262 16.66 3.05 16.32
C LEU A 262 16.73 2.07 15.14
N ALA A 263 16.36 2.54 13.94
CA ALA A 263 16.42 1.74 12.72
C ALA A 263 17.82 1.23 12.39
N ALA A 264 18.85 2.06 12.62
CA ALA A 264 20.25 1.71 12.40
C ALA A 264 20.75 0.58 13.32
N ARG A 265 20.02 0.23 14.38
CA ARG A 265 20.33 -0.84 15.34
C ARG A 265 19.39 -2.03 15.23
N ASP A 266 18.40 -1.96 14.37
CA ASP A 266 17.48 -3.07 14.08
C ASP A 266 18.12 -3.97 13.02
N THR A 267 18.76 -5.03 13.46
CA THR A 267 19.49 -5.97 12.56
C THR A 267 18.56 -6.61 11.54
N ALA A 268 17.33 -6.97 11.94
CA ALA A 268 16.37 -7.57 11.03
C ALA A 268 15.97 -6.60 9.90
N LEU A 269 15.76 -5.34 10.22
CA LEU A 269 15.50 -4.30 9.21
C LEU A 269 16.71 -4.10 8.29
N ILE A 270 17.92 -4.00 8.85
CA ILE A 270 19.15 -3.78 8.08
C ILE A 270 19.39 -4.94 7.11
N ASP A 271 19.17 -6.18 7.52
CA ASP A 271 19.32 -7.37 6.66
C ASP A 271 18.39 -7.28 5.43
N GLU A 272 17.13 -6.90 5.63
CA GLU A 272 16.19 -6.73 4.53
C GLU A 272 16.57 -5.55 3.61
N LEU A 273 16.98 -4.43 4.21
CA LEU A 273 17.38 -3.23 3.45
C LEU A 273 18.64 -3.45 2.63
N THR A 274 19.61 -4.20 3.16
CA THR A 274 20.86 -4.52 2.45
C THR A 274 20.57 -5.17 1.09
N VAL A 275 19.53 -5.99 1.01
CA VAL A 275 19.12 -6.67 -0.24
C VAL A 275 18.25 -5.79 -1.12
N LEU A 276 17.24 -5.10 -0.55
CA LEU A 276 16.20 -4.43 -1.31
C LEU A 276 16.49 -2.94 -1.55
N PHE A 277 17.17 -2.29 -0.61
CA PHE A 277 17.49 -0.86 -0.61
C PHE A 277 18.89 -0.60 -0.05
N PRO A 278 19.96 -1.06 -0.73
CA PRO A 278 21.33 -0.97 -0.21
C PRO A 278 21.75 0.44 0.16
N GLN A 279 21.29 1.46 -0.56
CA GLN A 279 21.58 2.86 -0.24
C GLN A 279 20.98 3.30 1.11
N ASP A 280 19.78 2.82 1.46
CA ASP A 280 19.18 3.09 2.77
C ASP A 280 19.97 2.39 3.88
N ALA A 281 20.41 1.14 3.66
CA ALA A 281 21.23 0.40 4.60
C ALA A 281 22.60 1.09 4.83
N GLU A 282 23.28 1.52 3.77
CA GLU A 282 24.54 2.28 3.86
C GLU A 282 24.37 3.58 4.64
N PHE A 283 23.30 4.32 4.37
CA PHE A 283 23.01 5.53 5.13
C PHE A 283 22.78 5.23 6.61
N LEU A 284 21.98 4.23 6.94
CA LEU A 284 21.75 3.83 8.34
C LEU A 284 23.03 3.34 9.03
N ALA A 285 23.93 2.68 8.32
CA ALA A 285 25.25 2.32 8.85
C ALA A 285 26.07 3.56 9.25
N THR A 286 26.00 4.65 8.48
CA THR A 286 26.63 5.93 8.88
C THR A 286 25.98 6.53 10.12
N VAL A 287 24.66 6.41 10.27
CA VAL A 287 23.93 6.87 11.45
C VAL A 287 24.32 6.07 12.70
N ALA A 288 24.52 4.75 12.55
CA ALA A 288 24.93 3.88 13.67
C ALA A 288 26.30 4.28 14.27
N GLN A 289 27.18 4.86 13.47
CA GLN A 289 28.52 5.31 13.89
C GLN A 289 28.50 6.69 14.57
N GLN A 290 27.42 7.44 14.42
CA GLN A 290 27.29 8.74 15.06
C GLN A 290 26.99 8.57 16.55
N PRO A 291 27.53 9.45 17.43
CA PRO A 291 27.14 9.44 18.83
C PRO A 291 25.63 9.68 18.94
N PRO A 292 24.96 9.05 19.91
CA PRO A 292 23.55 9.35 20.15
C PRO A 292 23.38 10.87 20.36
N LEU A 293 22.23 11.39 19.89
CA LEU A 293 21.92 12.83 20.00
C LEU A 293 22.23 13.30 21.42
N PRO A 294 22.94 14.43 21.59
CA PRO A 294 23.24 14.96 22.90
C PRO A 294 21.93 15.14 23.66
N GLN A 295 21.88 14.61 24.90
CA GLN A 295 20.75 14.88 25.78
C GLN A 295 20.64 16.38 25.89
N ALA A 296 19.48 16.95 25.53
CA ALA A 296 19.23 18.37 25.78
C ALA A 296 19.48 18.63 27.27
N VAL A 297 20.53 19.34 27.56
CA VAL A 297 20.80 19.84 28.93
C VAL A 297 19.56 20.62 29.28
N ARG A 298 18.80 20.15 30.26
CA ARG A 298 17.68 20.91 30.84
C ARG A 298 18.30 22.12 31.44
N ALA A 299 18.13 23.28 30.80
CA ALA A 299 18.36 24.58 31.40
C ALA A 299 17.24 24.92 32.36
#